data_674e71ea8b562a7c32033097037a4e87
#
_entry.id   674e71ea8b562a7c32033097037a4e87
#
_cell.length_a   1.000
_cell.length_b   1.000
_cell.length_c   1.000
_cell.angle_alpha   90.00
_cell.angle_beta   90.00
_cell.angle_gamma   90.00
#
_symmetry.space_group_name_H-M   'P 1'
#
loop_
_entity.id
_entity.type
_entity.pdbx_description
1 polymer ?
#
loop_
_entity_poly.entity_id
_entity_poly.type
_entity_poly.pdbx_seq_one_letter_code
_entity_poly.pdbx_strand_id
1 'polypeptide(L)'
;MRLTITNRRTQPVPVSLGLRASFGMLSRVTYVPVELRGERTIGTAPWVDPGEAFSFITSDTQFSWSIIHPGSTAQVTVPPLSVAPALDASHTATLAPGETAEALFVLGVGVEEFASAHAGRALRELLERFGADAMIQRTADWLKTRTRTTGKPDLDLLMNRNFLFTEFYAWGRTIDTEQLIGVTSRSPRYYVSAAYWDRDAMLWSFPALLDIDKEFAKEALGYALGIQLRNAGTHSRFIDGIVLEDGFQLDEAVAPILALGAYEKSTEDEEFLRAHHEAVTTLRDRLLSRFDPETGLYSSLQDSQDEFQLLPFVTYDNALSWRAFEDLAALYNRLGDSTEAGKMTARADALKTAILARSVSSGATGAGGPIFASATDGKRFVFTEIPPGSLMKLPALGFLPESDPVFARTYKFLHSANYPYAYADKPYGLPGSYRLPFTTSWSIADHMTLSAGREQALKILKFSRWDGGIITEGVDSETGSMDLQGRAFATAAGYVAHAICQMACTDQPR
;
A
#
# COMPACT_ATOMS: atom_id res chain seq x y z
N MET A 1 -20.76 -16.21 0.44
CA MET A 1 -21.39 -15.53 1.60
C MET A 1 -22.38 -16.48 2.23
N ARG A 2 -22.40 -16.58 3.56
CA ARG A 2 -23.32 -17.43 4.34
C ARG A 2 -24.25 -16.54 5.15
N LEU A 3 -25.55 -16.77 5.07
CA LEU A 3 -26.58 -16.13 5.88
C LEU A 3 -27.28 -17.22 6.71
N THR A 4 -27.49 -16.96 7.99
CA THR A 4 -28.21 -17.88 8.88
C THR A 4 -29.26 -17.10 9.69
N ILE A 5 -30.42 -17.72 9.93
CA ILE A 5 -31.45 -17.18 10.79
C ILE A 5 -32.06 -18.28 11.62
N THR A 6 -32.20 -18.06 12.93
CA THR A 6 -32.84 -19.02 13.88
C THR A 6 -34.14 -18.40 14.37
N ASN A 7 -35.22 -19.18 14.31
CA ASN A 7 -36.50 -18.79 14.92
C ASN A 7 -36.44 -18.93 16.46
N ARG A 8 -36.35 -17.80 17.15
CA ARG A 8 -36.39 -17.75 18.62
C ARG A 8 -37.79 -17.51 19.21
N ARG A 9 -38.82 -17.49 18.35
CA ARG A 9 -40.22 -17.35 18.79
C ARG A 9 -40.80 -18.70 19.12
N THR A 10 -41.94 -18.70 19.81
CA THR A 10 -42.69 -19.91 20.20
C THR A 10 -43.63 -20.44 19.11
N GLN A 11 -43.72 -19.74 17.97
CA GLN A 11 -44.58 -20.09 16.83
C GLN A 11 -43.77 -20.20 15.56
N PRO A 12 -44.22 -20.97 14.57
CA PRO A 12 -43.60 -20.98 13.24
C PRO A 12 -43.58 -19.58 12.61
N VAL A 13 -42.46 -19.21 11.94
CA VAL A 13 -42.25 -17.91 11.33
C VAL A 13 -41.76 -18.08 9.89
N PRO A 14 -42.44 -17.48 8.92
CA PRO A 14 -41.89 -17.38 7.56
C PRO A 14 -40.70 -16.43 7.56
N VAL A 15 -39.61 -16.87 6.93
CA VAL A 15 -38.35 -16.09 6.80
C VAL A 15 -37.90 -16.06 5.36
N SER A 16 -37.21 -15.00 5.01
CA SER A 16 -36.51 -14.87 3.72
C SER A 16 -35.07 -14.43 3.98
N LEU A 17 -34.12 -15.21 3.48
CA LEU A 17 -32.71 -14.88 3.45
C LEU A 17 -32.36 -14.43 2.03
N GLY A 18 -31.95 -13.19 1.86
CA GLY A 18 -31.74 -12.61 0.54
C GLY A 18 -30.38 -11.95 0.38
N LEU A 19 -29.85 -11.99 -0.84
CA LEU A 19 -28.73 -11.21 -1.32
C LEU A 19 -29.18 -10.31 -2.44
N ARG A 20 -28.99 -9.01 -2.26
CA ARG A 20 -29.08 -8.06 -3.37
C ARG A 20 -27.67 -7.64 -3.78
N ALA A 21 -27.31 -7.88 -5.01
CA ALA A 21 -26.08 -7.41 -5.61
C ALA A 21 -26.37 -6.31 -6.64
N SER A 22 -25.70 -5.17 -6.51
CA SER A 22 -25.71 -4.10 -7.50
C SER A 22 -24.30 -3.99 -8.09
N PHE A 23 -24.22 -4.01 -9.42
CA PHE A 23 -22.93 -4.02 -10.12
C PHE A 23 -22.54 -2.58 -10.48
N GLY A 24 -21.35 -2.16 -10.03
CA GLY A 24 -20.83 -0.83 -10.31
C GLY A 24 -20.65 -0.59 -11.81
N MET A 25 -20.92 0.65 -12.20
CA MET A 25 -20.88 1.11 -13.60
C MET A 25 -19.62 1.88 -13.93
N LEU A 26 -18.70 1.98 -12.99
CA LEU A 26 -17.49 2.75 -13.14
C LEU A 26 -16.27 1.84 -12.98
N SER A 27 -15.37 1.94 -13.93
CA SER A 27 -13.99 1.51 -13.79
C SER A 27 -13.10 2.74 -13.55
N ARG A 28 -12.02 2.56 -12.84
CA ARG A 28 -11.02 3.61 -12.69
C ARG A 28 -9.74 3.15 -13.36
N VAL A 29 -9.28 3.94 -14.31
CA VAL A 29 -7.99 3.75 -14.96
C VAL A 29 -7.17 5.00 -14.66
N THR A 30 -6.04 4.83 -13.98
CA THR A 30 -5.19 5.93 -13.53
C THR A 30 -5.96 6.97 -12.71
N TYR A 31 -5.96 8.24 -13.10
CA TYR A 31 -6.56 9.34 -12.32
C TYR A 31 -8.06 9.56 -12.55
N VAL A 32 -8.62 8.98 -13.58
CA VAL A 32 -9.98 9.32 -14.01
C VAL A 32 -10.91 8.12 -13.90
N PRO A 33 -12.09 8.24 -13.27
CA PRO A 33 -13.13 7.24 -13.36
C PRO A 33 -13.66 7.19 -14.80
N VAL A 34 -13.70 5.97 -15.36
CA VAL A 34 -14.23 5.71 -16.70
C VAL A 34 -15.55 4.98 -16.56
N GLU A 35 -16.59 5.48 -17.20
CA GLU A 35 -17.86 4.78 -17.26
C GLU A 35 -17.71 3.52 -18.12
N LEU A 36 -18.19 2.39 -17.58
CA LEU A 36 -18.26 1.14 -18.36
C LEU A 36 -19.31 1.32 -19.44
N ARG A 37 -18.89 1.20 -20.70
CA ARG A 37 -19.73 1.34 -21.91
C ARG A 37 -20.12 -0.03 -22.43
N GLY A 38 -21.04 -0.03 -23.39
CA GLY A 38 -21.51 -1.24 -24.06
C GLY A 38 -22.69 -1.91 -23.38
N GLU A 39 -23.16 -2.97 -23.98
CA GLU A 39 -24.30 -3.74 -23.47
C GLU A 39 -23.94 -4.50 -22.20
N ARG A 40 -24.86 -4.51 -21.27
CA ARG A 40 -24.75 -5.20 -20.00
C ARG A 40 -25.92 -6.14 -19.88
N THR A 41 -25.61 -7.39 -19.65
CA THR A 41 -26.63 -8.41 -19.50
C THR A 41 -26.48 -9.13 -18.18
N ILE A 42 -27.62 -9.51 -17.58
CA ILE A 42 -27.68 -10.54 -16.57
C ILE A 42 -28.41 -11.71 -17.20
N GLY A 43 -27.77 -12.84 -17.27
CA GLY A 43 -28.30 -14.05 -17.84
C GLY A 43 -28.23 -15.23 -16.88
N THR A 44 -28.89 -16.32 -17.25
CA THR A 44 -28.68 -17.61 -16.61
C THR A 44 -27.60 -18.39 -17.36
N ALA A 45 -26.81 -19.18 -16.65
CA ALA A 45 -25.83 -20.09 -17.23
C ALA A 45 -26.33 -21.55 -17.12
N PRO A 46 -27.38 -21.95 -17.88
CA PRO A 46 -28.04 -23.24 -17.71
C PRO A 46 -27.16 -24.44 -18.05
N TRP A 47 -26.08 -24.22 -18.77
CA TRP A 47 -25.09 -25.23 -19.12
C TRP A 47 -24.14 -25.57 -17.95
N VAL A 48 -24.04 -24.68 -16.95
CA VAL A 48 -23.28 -24.93 -15.73
C VAL A 48 -24.19 -25.52 -14.65
N ASP A 49 -25.32 -24.85 -14.41
CA ASP A 49 -26.24 -25.20 -13.31
C ASP A 49 -27.63 -24.64 -13.63
N PRO A 50 -28.51 -25.40 -14.29
CA PRO A 50 -29.80 -24.92 -14.76
C PRO A 50 -30.65 -24.28 -13.64
N GLY A 51 -30.95 -23.00 -13.78
CA GLY A 51 -31.79 -22.23 -12.86
C GLY A 51 -31.11 -21.74 -11.59
N GLU A 52 -29.81 -22.02 -11.37
CA GLU A 52 -29.09 -21.67 -10.16
C GLU A 52 -27.89 -20.72 -10.38
N ALA A 53 -27.45 -20.53 -11.59
CA ALA A 53 -26.34 -19.63 -11.93
C ALA A 53 -26.82 -18.41 -12.70
N PHE A 54 -26.35 -17.22 -12.31
CA PHE A 54 -26.62 -15.96 -12.96
C PHE A 54 -25.29 -15.29 -13.30
N SER A 55 -25.13 -14.87 -14.55
CA SER A 55 -23.94 -14.18 -15.02
C SER A 55 -24.25 -12.72 -15.33
N PHE A 56 -23.35 -11.84 -14.91
CA PHE A 56 -23.31 -10.44 -15.31
C PHE A 56 -22.17 -10.25 -16.30
N ILE A 57 -22.50 -9.78 -17.48
CA ILE A 57 -21.58 -9.62 -18.62
C ILE A 57 -21.63 -8.17 -19.08
N THR A 58 -20.47 -7.61 -19.41
CA THR A 58 -20.36 -6.31 -20.08
C THR A 58 -19.61 -6.51 -21.39
N SER A 59 -20.03 -5.83 -22.47
CA SER A 59 -19.45 -5.98 -23.78
C SER A 59 -18.06 -5.34 -23.94
N ASP A 60 -17.74 -4.39 -23.09
CA ASP A 60 -16.49 -3.63 -23.11
C ASP A 60 -15.53 -3.99 -21.96
N THR A 61 -15.85 -5.01 -21.17
CA THR A 61 -14.98 -5.57 -20.14
C THR A 61 -14.70 -7.03 -20.46
N GLN A 62 -13.50 -7.48 -20.11
CA GLN A 62 -13.06 -8.85 -20.33
C GLN A 62 -13.31 -9.77 -19.14
N PHE A 63 -14.26 -9.47 -18.27
CA PHE A 63 -14.64 -10.33 -17.17
C PHE A 63 -16.13 -10.36 -16.96
N SER A 64 -16.61 -11.46 -16.43
CA SER A 64 -18.01 -11.66 -16.02
C SER A 64 -18.09 -12.13 -14.59
N TRP A 65 -19.28 -12.01 -14.00
CA TRP A 65 -19.57 -12.44 -12.65
C TRP A 65 -20.69 -13.45 -12.65
N SER A 66 -20.53 -14.53 -11.91
CA SER A 66 -21.59 -15.51 -11.72
C SER A 66 -21.91 -15.62 -10.22
N ILE A 67 -23.21 -15.70 -9.92
CA ILE A 67 -23.69 -15.97 -8.56
C ILE A 67 -24.43 -17.29 -8.60
N ILE A 68 -23.99 -18.25 -7.81
CA ILE A 68 -24.58 -19.57 -7.67
C ILE A 68 -25.14 -19.68 -6.26
N HIS A 69 -26.41 -20.08 -6.14
CA HIS A 69 -27.05 -20.29 -4.85
C HIS A 69 -27.84 -21.61 -4.87
N PRO A 70 -27.44 -22.63 -4.12
CA PRO A 70 -28.12 -23.92 -4.11
C PRO A 70 -29.53 -23.81 -3.51
N GLY A 71 -30.52 -24.41 -4.20
CA GLY A 71 -31.87 -24.61 -3.65
C GLY A 71 -32.68 -23.36 -3.37
N SER A 72 -32.38 -22.23 -4.03
CA SER A 72 -33.08 -20.96 -3.83
C SER A 72 -33.74 -20.47 -5.11
N THR A 73 -34.79 -19.65 -4.98
CA THR A 73 -35.38 -18.92 -6.11
C THR A 73 -34.65 -17.59 -6.25
N ALA A 74 -34.26 -17.25 -7.47
CA ALA A 74 -33.72 -15.94 -7.77
C ALA A 74 -34.61 -15.20 -8.77
N GLN A 75 -34.79 -13.91 -8.52
CA GLN A 75 -35.38 -12.99 -9.48
C GLN A 75 -34.31 -12.04 -9.95
N VAL A 76 -34.10 -12.03 -11.26
CA VAL A 76 -33.17 -11.12 -11.90
C VAL A 76 -33.94 -9.95 -12.46
N THR A 77 -33.62 -8.76 -11.99
CA THR A 77 -34.18 -7.53 -12.58
C THR A 77 -33.08 -6.89 -13.42
N VAL A 78 -33.28 -6.89 -14.75
CA VAL A 78 -32.41 -6.15 -15.68
C VAL A 78 -33.07 -4.78 -15.89
N PRO A 79 -32.57 -3.72 -15.24
CA PRO A 79 -33.13 -2.38 -15.42
C PRO A 79 -32.67 -1.79 -16.77
N PRO A 80 -33.29 -0.67 -17.21
CA PRO A 80 -32.80 0.09 -18.36
C PRO A 80 -31.32 0.45 -18.23
N LEU A 81 -30.62 0.64 -19.33
CA LEU A 81 -29.16 0.91 -19.41
C LEU A 81 -28.66 2.05 -18.53
N SER A 82 -29.53 2.95 -18.08
CA SER A 82 -29.20 4.08 -17.19
C SER A 82 -29.11 3.71 -15.69
N VAL A 83 -29.47 2.49 -15.31
CA VAL A 83 -29.50 2.04 -13.91
C VAL A 83 -28.57 0.85 -13.74
N ALA A 84 -27.80 0.83 -12.63
CA ALA A 84 -26.92 -0.30 -12.34
C ALA A 84 -27.72 -1.61 -12.27
N PRO A 85 -27.33 -2.66 -13.00
CA PRO A 85 -27.97 -3.97 -12.92
C PRO A 85 -27.96 -4.48 -11.48
N ALA A 86 -29.05 -5.09 -11.07
CA ALA A 86 -29.18 -5.66 -9.75
C ALA A 86 -29.69 -7.10 -9.84
N LEU A 87 -29.13 -7.96 -9.02
CA LEU A 87 -29.57 -9.31 -8.78
C LEU A 87 -30.16 -9.40 -7.38
N ASP A 88 -31.38 -9.89 -7.28
CA ASP A 88 -32.02 -10.26 -6.04
C ASP A 88 -32.13 -11.79 -5.97
N ALA A 89 -31.36 -12.41 -5.08
CA ALA A 89 -31.44 -13.84 -4.82
C ALA A 89 -32.01 -14.07 -3.42
N SER A 90 -32.96 -14.99 -3.25
CA SER A 90 -33.57 -15.24 -1.96
C SER A 90 -33.86 -16.72 -1.73
N HIS A 91 -33.73 -17.14 -0.48
CA HIS A 91 -34.18 -18.42 0.04
C HIS A 91 -35.28 -18.17 1.06
N THR A 92 -36.45 -18.77 0.85
CA THR A 92 -37.62 -18.66 1.75
C THR A 92 -37.89 -19.98 2.44
N ALA A 93 -38.16 -19.92 3.74
CA ALA A 93 -38.52 -21.08 4.56
C ALA A 93 -39.50 -20.69 5.66
N THR A 94 -40.29 -21.63 6.14
CA THR A 94 -41.06 -21.45 7.38
C THR A 94 -40.36 -22.23 8.49
N LEU A 95 -39.82 -21.52 9.47
CA LEU A 95 -39.05 -22.11 10.54
C LEU A 95 -39.94 -22.41 11.77
N ALA A 96 -39.91 -23.65 12.25
CA ALA A 96 -40.46 -24.01 13.53
C ALA A 96 -39.68 -23.35 14.71
N PRO A 97 -40.23 -23.30 15.93
CA PRO A 97 -39.51 -22.80 17.09
C PRO A 97 -38.17 -23.51 17.29
N GLY A 98 -37.07 -22.74 17.39
CA GLY A 98 -35.72 -23.25 17.53
C GLY A 98 -35.03 -23.66 16.22
N GLU A 99 -35.74 -23.73 15.11
CA GLU A 99 -35.19 -24.12 13.82
C GLU A 99 -34.34 -23.01 13.19
N THR A 100 -33.30 -23.40 12.44
CA THR A 100 -32.38 -22.48 11.71
C THR A 100 -32.45 -22.74 10.21
N ALA A 101 -32.62 -21.67 9.43
CA ALA A 101 -32.39 -21.71 8.00
C ALA A 101 -30.99 -21.15 7.67
N GLU A 102 -30.40 -21.68 6.60
CA GLU A 102 -29.14 -21.22 6.05
C GLU A 102 -29.28 -20.97 4.54
N ALA A 103 -28.69 -19.92 4.06
CA ALA A 103 -28.52 -19.65 2.62
C ALA A 103 -27.04 -19.36 2.31
N LEU A 104 -26.52 -20.02 1.30
CA LEU A 104 -25.16 -19.85 0.78
C LEU A 104 -25.21 -19.18 -0.60
N PHE A 105 -24.49 -18.08 -0.73
CA PHE A 105 -24.31 -17.37 -2.02
C PHE A 105 -22.84 -17.42 -2.40
N VAL A 106 -22.56 -17.93 -3.60
CA VAL A 106 -21.23 -18.12 -4.15
C VAL A 106 -21.02 -17.15 -5.31
N LEU A 107 -19.88 -16.46 -5.33
CA LEU A 107 -19.53 -15.51 -6.35
C LEU A 107 -18.30 -16.02 -7.12
N GLY A 108 -18.44 -16.21 -8.43
CA GLY A 108 -17.35 -16.53 -9.33
C GLY A 108 -16.95 -15.32 -10.17
N VAL A 109 -15.68 -15.17 -10.42
CA VAL A 109 -15.10 -14.12 -11.27
C VAL A 109 -14.23 -14.79 -12.35
N GLY A 110 -14.31 -14.33 -13.58
CA GLY A 110 -13.53 -14.84 -14.70
C GLY A 110 -13.44 -13.82 -15.83
N VAL A 111 -12.59 -14.08 -16.80
CA VAL A 111 -12.39 -13.19 -17.96
C VAL A 111 -13.59 -13.18 -18.93
N GLU A 112 -14.48 -14.16 -18.80
CA GLU A 112 -15.70 -14.28 -19.57
C GLU A 112 -16.75 -15.10 -18.79
N GLU A 113 -17.98 -15.21 -19.33
CA GLU A 113 -19.11 -15.88 -18.68
C GLU A 113 -18.79 -17.30 -18.22
N PHE A 114 -18.19 -18.07 -19.13
CA PHE A 114 -17.87 -19.47 -18.90
C PHE A 114 -16.92 -19.66 -17.72
N ALA A 115 -15.82 -18.89 -17.69
CA ALA A 115 -14.83 -18.94 -16.62
C ALA A 115 -15.42 -18.54 -15.28
N SER A 116 -16.25 -17.50 -15.24
CA SER A 116 -16.86 -17.03 -13.98
C SER A 116 -17.87 -18.04 -13.42
N ALA A 117 -18.68 -18.66 -14.30
CA ALA A 117 -19.64 -19.69 -13.90
C ALA A 117 -18.94 -20.95 -13.38
N HIS A 118 -17.85 -21.37 -14.06
CA HIS A 118 -17.04 -22.51 -13.60
C HIS A 118 -16.36 -22.21 -12.25
N ALA A 119 -15.82 -21.03 -12.03
CA ALA A 119 -15.23 -20.64 -10.76
C ALA A 119 -16.26 -20.70 -9.61
N GLY A 120 -17.48 -20.23 -9.86
CA GLY A 120 -18.59 -20.35 -8.92
C GLY A 120 -18.96 -21.79 -8.61
N ARG A 121 -19.08 -22.62 -9.65
CA ARG A 121 -19.38 -24.05 -9.50
C ARG A 121 -18.29 -24.79 -8.74
N ALA A 122 -17.02 -24.57 -9.05
CA ALA A 122 -15.91 -25.19 -8.33
C ALA A 122 -15.93 -24.86 -6.84
N LEU A 123 -16.22 -23.61 -6.47
CA LEU A 123 -16.37 -23.23 -5.06
C LEU A 123 -17.58 -23.90 -4.42
N ARG A 124 -18.71 -24.05 -5.13
CA ARG A 124 -19.87 -24.79 -4.64
C ARG A 124 -19.53 -26.25 -4.35
N GLU A 125 -18.87 -26.92 -5.28
CA GLU A 125 -18.43 -28.32 -5.11
C GLU A 125 -17.51 -28.49 -3.89
N LEU A 126 -16.63 -27.52 -3.63
CA LEU A 126 -15.82 -27.49 -2.42
C LEU A 126 -16.67 -27.31 -1.15
N LEU A 127 -17.67 -26.42 -1.18
CA LEU A 127 -18.62 -26.24 -0.06
C LEU A 127 -19.45 -27.49 0.21
N GLU A 128 -19.92 -28.19 -0.84
CA GLU A 128 -20.63 -29.46 -0.72
C GLU A 128 -19.74 -30.57 -0.14
N ARG A 129 -18.47 -30.61 -0.57
CA ARG A 129 -17.50 -31.61 -0.13
C ARG A 129 -17.02 -31.42 1.32
N PHE A 130 -16.72 -30.19 1.71
CA PHE A 130 -16.06 -29.87 2.98
C PHE A 130 -16.97 -29.18 4.01
N GLY A 131 -18.09 -28.64 3.57
CA GLY A 131 -19.00 -27.82 4.38
C GLY A 131 -18.55 -26.36 4.53
N ALA A 132 -19.53 -25.48 4.75
CA ALA A 132 -19.29 -24.04 4.88
C ALA A 132 -18.44 -23.70 6.11
N ASP A 133 -18.65 -24.40 7.24
CA ASP A 133 -17.89 -24.16 8.47
C ASP A 133 -16.40 -24.45 8.29
N ALA A 134 -16.06 -25.56 7.64
CA ALA A 134 -14.67 -25.91 7.37
C ALA A 134 -14.00 -24.89 6.43
N MET A 135 -14.70 -24.41 5.41
CA MET A 135 -14.18 -23.37 4.50
C MET A 135 -13.97 -22.03 5.21
N ILE A 136 -14.92 -21.62 6.07
CA ILE A 136 -14.80 -20.40 6.88
C ILE A 136 -13.63 -20.55 7.86
N GLN A 137 -13.52 -21.71 8.54
CA GLN A 137 -12.42 -21.95 9.47
C GLN A 137 -11.06 -21.91 8.77
N ARG A 138 -10.93 -22.53 7.60
CA ARG A 138 -9.70 -22.46 6.79
C ARG A 138 -9.32 -21.02 6.45
N THR A 139 -10.30 -20.19 6.08
CA THR A 139 -10.05 -18.76 5.81
C THR A 139 -9.64 -18.03 7.09
N ALA A 140 -10.28 -18.31 8.23
CA ALA A 140 -9.93 -17.71 9.51
C ALA A 140 -8.51 -18.11 9.95
N ASP A 141 -8.11 -19.37 9.74
CA ASP A 141 -6.77 -19.85 10.07
C ASP A 141 -5.72 -19.22 9.16
N TRP A 142 -6.02 -19.06 7.88
CA TRP A 142 -5.17 -18.31 6.95
C TRP A 142 -5.02 -16.84 7.39
N LEU A 143 -6.11 -16.15 7.78
CA LEU A 143 -6.04 -14.77 8.28
C LEU A 143 -5.18 -14.66 9.54
N LYS A 144 -5.22 -15.64 10.45
CA LYS A 144 -4.37 -15.65 11.65
C LYS A 144 -2.88 -15.62 11.34
N THR A 145 -2.44 -16.25 10.24
CA THR A 145 -1.03 -16.22 9.85
C THR A 145 -0.56 -14.82 9.45
N ARG A 146 -1.50 -13.96 9.07
CA ARG A 146 -1.28 -12.59 8.58
C ARG A 146 -1.58 -11.51 9.61
N THR A 147 -1.96 -11.88 10.81
CA THR A 147 -2.20 -10.92 11.88
C THR A 147 -1.00 -10.81 12.81
N ARG A 148 -0.80 -9.62 13.38
CA ARG A 148 0.23 -9.31 14.37
C ARG A 148 -0.42 -8.69 15.59
N THR A 149 0.25 -8.73 16.73
CA THR A 149 -0.29 -8.14 17.97
C THR A 149 0.70 -7.18 18.61
N THR A 150 0.14 -6.07 19.09
CA THR A 150 0.83 -5.08 19.94
C THR A 150 0.43 -5.25 21.41
N GLY A 151 -0.50 -6.18 21.69
CA GLY A 151 -1.13 -6.33 22.99
C GLY A 151 -2.16 -5.24 23.31
N LYS A 152 -2.51 -4.36 22.35
CA LYS A 152 -3.51 -3.29 22.49
C LYS A 152 -4.61 -3.50 21.46
N PRO A 153 -5.81 -4.00 21.82
CA PRO A 153 -6.84 -4.43 20.88
C PRO A 153 -7.26 -3.41 19.83
N ASP A 154 -7.39 -2.12 20.20
CA ASP A 154 -7.76 -1.06 19.27
C ASP A 154 -6.67 -0.83 18.21
N LEU A 155 -5.41 -0.87 18.63
CA LEU A 155 -4.26 -0.71 17.75
C LEU A 155 -4.07 -1.95 16.87
N ASP A 156 -4.26 -3.14 17.43
CA ASP A 156 -4.22 -4.41 16.70
C ASP A 156 -5.28 -4.45 15.59
N LEU A 157 -6.51 -3.99 15.89
CA LEU A 157 -7.59 -3.93 14.92
C LEU A 157 -7.24 -2.97 13.75
N LEU A 158 -6.73 -1.78 14.07
CA LEU A 158 -6.33 -0.80 13.05
C LEU A 158 -5.17 -1.33 12.20
N MET A 159 -4.11 -1.83 12.83
CA MET A 159 -2.92 -2.36 12.19
C MET A 159 -3.27 -3.53 11.23
N ASN A 160 -3.94 -4.56 11.76
CA ASN A 160 -4.23 -5.76 10.97
C ASN A 160 -5.23 -5.49 9.84
N ARG A 161 -6.18 -4.57 10.01
CA ARG A 161 -7.05 -4.13 8.92
C ARG A 161 -6.25 -3.50 7.79
N ASN A 162 -5.25 -2.68 8.10
CA ASN A 162 -4.43 -2.02 7.11
C ASN A 162 -3.36 -2.93 6.50
N PHE A 163 -2.85 -3.92 7.21
CA PHE A 163 -2.07 -5.02 6.64
C PHE A 163 -2.84 -5.78 5.56
N LEU A 164 -4.07 -6.21 5.85
CA LEU A 164 -4.90 -6.90 4.87
C LEU A 164 -5.34 -5.97 3.74
N PHE A 165 -5.57 -4.69 4.04
CA PHE A 165 -5.95 -3.74 3.00
C PHE A 165 -4.81 -3.52 2.00
N THR A 166 -3.56 -3.38 2.45
CA THR A 166 -2.41 -3.27 1.53
C THR A 166 -2.19 -4.57 0.75
N GLU A 167 -2.27 -5.75 1.39
CA GLU A 167 -2.14 -7.04 0.71
C GLU A 167 -3.16 -7.20 -0.43
N PHE A 168 -4.43 -6.85 -0.17
CA PHE A 168 -5.49 -7.07 -1.16
C PHE A 168 -5.70 -5.92 -2.14
N TYR A 169 -5.28 -4.70 -1.83
CA TYR A 169 -5.57 -3.54 -2.66
C TYR A 169 -4.36 -2.84 -3.28
N ALA A 170 -3.16 -3.00 -2.72
CA ALA A 170 -1.93 -2.58 -3.39
C ALA A 170 -1.39 -3.66 -4.32
N TRP A 171 -1.74 -4.92 -4.07
CA TRP A 171 -1.30 -6.08 -4.83
C TRP A 171 -2.48 -6.86 -5.38
N GLY A 172 -2.25 -7.59 -6.45
CA GLY A 172 -3.27 -8.45 -7.05
C GLY A 172 -2.71 -9.28 -8.17
N ARG A 173 -3.56 -10.16 -8.71
CA ARG A 173 -3.21 -10.94 -9.89
C ARG A 173 -4.07 -10.52 -11.06
N THR A 174 -3.49 -10.52 -12.26
CA THR A 174 -4.26 -10.37 -13.50
C THR A 174 -5.16 -11.57 -13.67
N ILE A 175 -6.35 -11.36 -14.21
CA ILE A 175 -7.35 -12.44 -14.36
C ILE A 175 -6.95 -13.40 -15.46
N ASP A 176 -6.24 -12.92 -16.49
CA ASP A 176 -5.85 -13.66 -17.69
C ASP A 176 -4.61 -14.55 -17.48
N THR A 177 -3.59 -14.05 -16.82
CA THR A 177 -2.30 -14.75 -16.68
C THR A 177 -1.93 -15.11 -15.25
N GLU A 178 -2.75 -14.69 -14.25
CA GLU A 178 -2.49 -14.83 -12.82
C GLU A 178 -1.15 -14.18 -12.36
N GLN A 179 -0.60 -13.32 -13.20
CA GLN A 179 0.64 -12.60 -12.89
C GLN A 179 0.43 -11.64 -11.73
N LEU A 180 1.33 -11.67 -10.75
CA LEU A 180 1.33 -10.68 -9.67
C LEU A 180 1.61 -9.29 -10.24
N ILE A 181 0.84 -8.31 -9.78
CA ILE A 181 1.01 -6.89 -10.10
C ILE A 181 0.93 -6.05 -8.82
N GLY A 182 1.63 -4.93 -8.81
CA GLY A 182 1.53 -3.90 -7.78
C GLY A 182 0.94 -2.61 -8.34
N VAL A 183 0.14 -1.91 -7.54
CA VAL A 183 -0.41 -0.59 -7.85
C VAL A 183 -0.59 0.22 -6.56
N THR A 184 -0.81 1.52 -6.66
CA THR A 184 -1.04 2.38 -5.48
C THR A 184 -2.28 1.97 -4.69
N SER A 185 -3.40 1.72 -5.36
CA SER A 185 -4.61 1.14 -4.77
C SER A 185 -5.58 0.66 -5.83
N ARG A 186 -6.08 -0.56 -5.71
CA ARG A 186 -7.16 -1.10 -6.55
C ARG A 186 -8.55 -0.66 -6.09
N SER A 187 -8.63 0.13 -5.03
CA SER A 187 -9.91 0.64 -4.55
C SER A 187 -10.47 1.69 -5.52
N PRO A 188 -11.74 1.58 -5.95
CA PRO A 188 -12.38 2.59 -6.79
C PRO A 188 -12.59 3.92 -6.05
N ARG A 189 -12.31 3.96 -4.76
CA ARG A 189 -12.44 5.16 -3.91
C ARG A 189 -11.16 5.99 -3.87
N TYR A 190 -10.03 5.44 -4.31
CA TYR A 190 -8.78 6.16 -4.44
C TYR A 190 -8.69 6.79 -5.83
N TYR A 191 -8.09 7.97 -5.94
CA TYR A 191 -8.06 8.75 -7.18
C TYR A 191 -7.07 8.21 -8.23
N VAL A 192 -6.10 7.38 -7.81
CA VAL A 192 -5.13 6.72 -8.71
C VAL A 192 -5.30 5.21 -8.65
N SER A 193 -5.36 4.55 -9.81
CA SER A 193 -5.35 3.09 -9.90
C SER A 193 -4.62 2.65 -11.18
N ALA A 194 -4.27 1.37 -11.26
CA ALA A 194 -3.55 0.76 -12.38
C ALA A 194 -2.18 1.40 -12.67
N ALA A 195 -1.60 2.13 -11.72
CA ALA A 195 -0.32 2.79 -11.80
C ALA A 195 0.62 2.30 -10.70
N TYR A 196 1.88 2.14 -11.04
CA TYR A 196 2.94 1.62 -10.18
C TYR A 196 4.00 2.69 -9.95
N TRP A 197 4.34 2.88 -8.68
CA TRP A 197 5.49 3.63 -8.18
C TRP A 197 6.38 2.69 -7.37
N ASP A 198 7.71 2.73 -7.56
CA ASP A 198 8.63 1.95 -6.73
C ASP A 198 8.58 2.39 -5.26
N ARG A 199 8.43 3.68 -5.01
CA ARG A 199 8.26 4.24 -3.66
C ARG A 199 7.05 3.63 -2.95
N ASP A 200 5.88 3.68 -3.59
CA ASP A 200 4.63 3.14 -3.07
C ASP A 200 4.70 1.64 -2.82
N ALA A 201 5.21 0.93 -3.80
CA ALA A 201 5.29 -0.52 -3.75
C ALA A 201 6.37 -1.00 -2.77
N MET A 202 7.59 -0.44 -2.84
CA MET A 202 8.77 -0.99 -2.16
C MET A 202 9.13 -0.29 -0.85
N LEU A 203 8.82 1.01 -0.69
CA LEU A 203 9.07 1.70 0.59
C LEU A 203 7.87 1.69 1.53
N TRP A 204 6.63 1.58 0.99
CA TRP A 204 5.43 1.70 1.84
C TRP A 204 4.68 0.38 1.98
N SER A 205 4.38 -0.31 0.88
CA SER A 205 3.59 -1.54 0.90
C SER A 205 4.43 -2.77 1.25
N PHE A 206 5.61 -2.90 0.64
CA PHE A 206 6.47 -4.08 0.79
C PHE A 206 6.89 -4.38 2.24
N PRO A 207 7.29 -3.39 3.08
CA PRO A 207 7.62 -3.68 4.47
C PRO A 207 6.46 -4.32 5.25
N ALA A 208 5.22 -3.91 4.96
CA ALA A 208 4.03 -4.52 5.55
C ALA A 208 3.83 -5.97 5.10
N LEU A 209 4.09 -6.28 3.82
CA LEU A 209 4.05 -7.66 3.34
C LEU A 209 5.12 -8.51 4.03
N LEU A 210 6.33 -7.98 4.17
CA LEU A 210 7.43 -8.67 4.84
C LEU A 210 7.11 -8.99 6.30
N ASP A 211 6.35 -8.14 6.98
CA ASP A 211 5.89 -8.39 8.34
C ASP A 211 4.88 -9.54 8.43
N ILE A 212 4.05 -9.77 7.41
CA ILE A 212 2.91 -10.70 7.50
C ILE A 212 3.06 -11.96 6.64
N ASP A 213 3.75 -11.89 5.49
CA ASP A 213 3.91 -13.01 4.54
C ASP A 213 5.19 -12.86 3.72
N LYS A 214 6.27 -13.51 4.14
CA LYS A 214 7.58 -13.44 3.49
C LYS A 214 7.59 -14.03 2.08
N GLU A 215 6.76 -15.05 1.81
CA GLU A 215 6.66 -15.65 0.48
C GLU A 215 5.97 -14.70 -0.50
N PHE A 216 4.89 -14.04 -0.06
CA PHE A 216 4.24 -13.03 -0.88
C PHE A 216 5.14 -11.80 -1.09
N ALA A 217 5.89 -11.39 -0.07
CA ALA A 217 6.90 -10.33 -0.19
C ALA A 217 8.00 -10.72 -1.21
N LYS A 218 8.47 -11.97 -1.22
CA LYS A 218 9.39 -12.49 -2.23
C LYS A 218 8.85 -12.33 -3.66
N GLU A 219 7.61 -12.72 -3.87
CA GLU A 219 6.96 -12.61 -5.17
C GLU A 219 6.80 -11.14 -5.61
N ALA A 220 6.39 -10.26 -4.68
CA ALA A 220 6.27 -8.82 -4.91
C ALA A 220 7.62 -8.18 -5.28
N LEU A 221 8.68 -8.58 -4.60
CA LEU A 221 10.04 -8.13 -4.91
C LEU A 221 10.50 -8.65 -6.28
N GLY A 222 10.19 -9.90 -6.62
CA GLY A 222 10.46 -10.47 -7.95
C GLY A 222 9.77 -9.69 -9.08
N TYR A 223 8.56 -9.19 -8.86
CA TYR A 223 7.87 -8.32 -9.81
C TYR A 223 8.59 -6.96 -9.99
N ALA A 224 9.05 -6.35 -8.91
CA ALA A 224 9.81 -5.09 -8.96
C ALA A 224 11.16 -5.27 -9.66
N LEU A 225 11.90 -6.34 -9.33
CA LEU A 225 13.22 -6.65 -9.90
C LEU A 225 13.16 -7.27 -11.31
N GLY A 226 11.98 -7.63 -11.78
CA GLY A 226 11.75 -8.19 -13.11
C GLY A 226 11.06 -7.18 -14.03
N ILE A 227 9.73 -7.21 -14.05
CA ILE A 227 8.91 -6.44 -15.00
C ILE A 227 9.12 -4.93 -14.84
N GLN A 228 9.16 -4.44 -13.60
CA GLN A 228 9.29 -3.03 -13.31
C GLN A 228 10.73 -2.50 -13.44
N LEU A 229 11.73 -3.39 -13.42
CA LEU A 229 13.13 -3.03 -13.45
C LEU A 229 13.52 -2.17 -14.66
N ARG A 230 12.95 -2.44 -15.85
CA ARG A 230 13.36 -1.76 -17.10
C ARG A 230 13.28 -0.24 -17.02
N ASN A 231 12.34 0.29 -16.25
CA ASN A 231 12.11 1.72 -16.06
C ASN A 231 12.13 2.12 -14.56
N ALA A 232 12.81 1.37 -13.69
CA ALA A 232 12.93 1.72 -12.26
C ALA A 232 13.53 3.12 -12.09
N GLY A 233 13.00 3.90 -11.15
CA GLY A 233 13.37 5.30 -10.93
C GLY A 233 12.63 6.30 -11.84
N THR A 234 11.80 5.85 -12.78
CA THR A 234 10.88 6.72 -13.50
C THR A 234 9.66 7.00 -12.63
N HIS A 235 9.14 8.22 -12.71
CA HIS A 235 8.03 8.74 -11.88
C HIS A 235 6.91 7.70 -11.71
N SER A 236 6.25 7.28 -12.79
CA SER A 236 5.24 6.23 -12.71
C SER A 236 5.19 5.33 -13.93
N ARG A 237 4.67 4.12 -13.73
CA ARG A 237 4.61 3.07 -14.74
C ARG A 237 3.28 2.34 -14.73
N PHE A 238 2.92 1.75 -15.83
CA PHE A 238 1.85 0.76 -15.91
C PHE A 238 2.28 -0.58 -15.29
N ILE A 239 1.33 -1.47 -15.10
CA ILE A 239 1.54 -2.80 -14.50
C ILE A 239 2.51 -3.69 -15.29
N ASP A 240 2.74 -3.40 -16.56
CA ASP A 240 3.70 -4.08 -17.44
C ASP A 240 5.08 -3.41 -17.50
N GLY A 241 5.31 -2.36 -16.69
CA GLY A 241 6.56 -1.62 -16.63
C GLY A 241 6.75 -0.54 -17.70
N ILE A 242 5.75 -0.30 -18.57
CA ILE A 242 5.76 0.82 -19.52
C ILE A 242 5.59 2.14 -18.75
N VAL A 243 6.30 3.18 -19.17
CA VAL A 243 6.22 4.50 -18.54
C VAL A 243 4.82 5.09 -18.72
N LEU A 244 4.21 5.50 -17.61
CA LEU A 244 2.95 6.25 -17.57
C LEU A 244 3.22 7.75 -17.55
N GLU A 245 4.05 8.18 -16.61
CA GLU A 245 4.49 9.57 -16.47
C GLU A 245 6.00 9.61 -16.43
N ASP A 246 6.56 10.44 -17.29
CA ASP A 246 8.01 10.61 -17.40
C ASP A 246 8.54 11.47 -16.24
N GLY A 247 9.81 11.30 -15.96
CA GLY A 247 10.53 11.97 -14.90
C GLY A 247 11.42 11.00 -14.14
N PHE A 248 12.42 11.52 -13.44
CA PHE A 248 13.29 10.70 -12.61
C PHE A 248 13.17 11.13 -11.16
N GLN A 249 12.91 10.16 -10.29
CA GLN A 249 12.85 10.31 -8.84
C GLN A 249 13.91 9.41 -8.20
N LEU A 250 14.73 9.99 -7.35
CA LEU A 250 15.85 9.27 -6.74
C LEU A 250 15.35 8.27 -5.68
N ASP A 251 14.31 8.60 -4.94
CA ASP A 251 13.65 7.69 -4.00
C ASP A 251 13.01 6.48 -4.71
N GLU A 252 12.40 6.68 -5.89
CA GLU A 252 11.92 5.58 -6.75
C GLU A 252 13.06 4.66 -7.17
N ALA A 253 14.20 5.24 -7.56
CA ALA A 253 15.34 4.47 -8.05
C ALA A 253 15.98 3.59 -6.98
N VAL A 254 15.97 4.02 -5.72
CA VAL A 254 16.59 3.28 -4.60
C VAL A 254 15.62 2.37 -3.85
N ALA A 255 14.32 2.56 -4.01
CA ALA A 255 13.29 1.81 -3.29
C ALA A 255 13.43 0.27 -3.45
N PRO A 256 13.65 -0.30 -4.65
CA PRO A 256 13.85 -1.74 -4.80
C PRO A 256 15.14 -2.26 -4.13
N ILE A 257 16.19 -1.42 -4.01
CA ILE A 257 17.43 -1.79 -3.32
C ILE A 257 17.16 -1.94 -1.82
N LEU A 258 16.45 -0.96 -1.23
CA LEU A 258 16.11 -1.00 0.20
C LEU A 258 15.18 -2.18 0.52
N ALA A 259 14.21 -2.46 -0.35
CA ALA A 259 13.31 -3.59 -0.20
C ALA A 259 14.08 -4.93 -0.24
N LEU A 260 15.00 -5.09 -1.19
CA LEU A 260 15.86 -6.28 -1.29
C LEU A 260 16.76 -6.41 -0.06
N GLY A 261 17.37 -5.32 0.42
CA GLY A 261 18.18 -5.32 1.63
C GLY A 261 17.40 -5.74 2.88
N ALA A 262 16.15 -5.25 3.02
CA ALA A 262 15.25 -5.64 4.10
C ALA A 262 14.82 -7.13 3.99
N TYR A 263 14.53 -7.60 2.78
CA TYR A 263 14.18 -8.99 2.50
C TYR A 263 15.31 -9.92 2.88
N GLU A 264 16.52 -9.68 2.36
CA GLU A 264 17.71 -10.48 2.64
C GLU A 264 18.05 -10.53 4.12
N LYS A 265 17.97 -9.41 4.82
CA LYS A 265 18.18 -9.34 6.26
C LYS A 265 17.17 -10.18 7.05
N SER A 266 15.93 -10.30 6.55
CA SER A 266 14.84 -11.03 7.20
C SER A 266 14.79 -12.52 6.86
N THR A 267 15.28 -12.94 5.69
CA THR A 267 15.09 -14.28 5.15
C THR A 267 16.39 -15.04 4.92
N GLU A 268 17.48 -14.32 4.67
CA GLU A 268 18.78 -14.89 4.26
C GLU A 268 18.68 -15.74 2.97
N ASP A 269 17.80 -15.38 2.03
CA ASP A 269 17.49 -16.10 0.79
C ASP A 269 18.55 -15.84 -0.29
N GLU A 270 19.71 -16.45 -0.13
CA GLU A 270 20.84 -16.29 -1.05
C GLU A 270 20.52 -16.76 -2.48
N GLU A 271 19.64 -17.74 -2.66
CA GLU A 271 19.22 -18.21 -3.98
C GLU A 271 18.46 -17.10 -4.74
N PHE A 272 17.53 -16.46 -4.08
CA PHE A 272 16.81 -15.32 -4.65
C PHE A 272 17.75 -14.16 -5.00
N LEU A 273 18.68 -13.84 -4.12
CA LEU A 273 19.68 -12.80 -4.35
C LEU A 273 20.55 -13.10 -5.57
N ARG A 274 21.04 -14.34 -5.71
CA ARG A 274 21.85 -14.77 -6.86
C ARG A 274 21.06 -14.73 -8.16
N ALA A 275 19.80 -15.13 -8.15
CA ALA A 275 18.92 -15.08 -9.31
C ALA A 275 18.67 -13.64 -9.81
N HIS A 276 18.75 -12.64 -8.92
CA HIS A 276 18.51 -11.22 -9.24
C HIS A 276 19.80 -10.37 -9.28
N HIS A 277 20.98 -10.97 -9.36
CA HIS A 277 22.25 -10.23 -9.37
C HIS A 277 22.33 -9.16 -10.48
N GLU A 278 21.84 -9.44 -11.68
CA GLU A 278 21.80 -8.47 -12.78
C GLU A 278 20.88 -7.28 -12.47
N ALA A 279 19.75 -7.53 -11.81
CA ALA A 279 18.88 -6.46 -11.35
C ALA A 279 19.56 -5.56 -10.32
N VAL A 280 20.27 -6.14 -9.35
CA VAL A 280 21.06 -5.39 -8.37
C VAL A 280 22.09 -4.49 -9.06
N THR A 281 22.81 -5.04 -10.06
CA THR A 281 23.78 -4.28 -10.85
C THR A 281 23.12 -3.13 -11.62
N THR A 282 21.98 -3.38 -12.25
CA THR A 282 21.22 -2.38 -13.00
C THR A 282 20.77 -1.22 -12.10
N LEU A 283 20.22 -1.53 -10.93
CA LEU A 283 19.76 -0.52 -9.97
C LEU A 283 20.92 0.30 -9.41
N ARG A 284 22.05 -0.37 -9.06
CA ARG A 284 23.28 0.30 -8.65
C ARG A 284 23.76 1.30 -9.71
N ASP A 285 23.82 0.90 -10.98
CA ASP A 285 24.34 1.72 -12.06
C ASP A 285 23.40 2.92 -12.33
N ARG A 286 22.09 2.75 -12.20
CA ARG A 286 21.12 3.86 -12.25
C ARG A 286 21.36 4.86 -11.13
N LEU A 287 21.54 4.41 -9.91
CA LEU A 287 21.86 5.28 -8.79
C LEU A 287 23.18 6.03 -9.06
N LEU A 288 24.23 5.33 -9.48
CA LEU A 288 25.54 5.93 -9.77
C LEU A 288 25.47 6.98 -10.90
N SER A 289 24.59 6.81 -11.87
CA SER A 289 24.41 7.77 -12.98
C SER A 289 23.92 9.15 -12.54
N ARG A 290 23.40 9.29 -11.33
CA ARG A 290 22.89 10.55 -10.78
C ARG A 290 23.89 11.31 -9.91
N PHE A 291 25.11 10.79 -9.81
CA PHE A 291 26.18 11.40 -9.02
C PHE A 291 26.66 12.74 -9.61
N ASP A 292 26.71 13.73 -8.76
CA ASP A 292 27.31 15.04 -9.07
C ASP A 292 28.69 15.19 -8.40
N PRO A 293 29.79 15.29 -9.18
CA PRO A 293 31.15 15.34 -8.62
C PRO A 293 31.47 16.67 -7.91
N GLU A 294 30.74 17.76 -8.19
CA GLU A 294 30.98 19.06 -7.53
C GLU A 294 30.48 19.06 -6.09
N THR A 295 29.32 18.48 -5.86
CA THR A 295 28.69 18.46 -4.54
C THR A 295 28.94 17.18 -3.78
N GLY A 296 29.18 16.07 -4.48
CA GLY A 296 29.26 14.71 -3.94
C GLY A 296 27.88 14.12 -3.62
N LEU A 297 26.80 14.77 -4.08
CA LEU A 297 25.41 14.36 -3.87
C LEU A 297 24.85 13.69 -5.13
N TYR A 298 23.66 13.12 -5.01
CA TYR A 298 22.90 12.49 -6.09
C TYR A 298 21.66 13.32 -6.42
N SER A 299 21.45 13.59 -7.71
CA SER A 299 20.39 14.46 -8.17
C SER A 299 19.08 13.73 -8.44
N SER A 300 17.96 14.38 -8.11
CA SER A 300 16.61 14.01 -8.55
C SER A 300 16.04 15.10 -9.46
N LEU A 301 15.14 14.74 -10.38
CA LEU A 301 14.38 15.72 -11.17
C LEU A 301 13.12 16.14 -10.45
N GLN A 302 12.49 15.20 -9.74
CA GLN A 302 11.30 15.41 -8.95
C GLN A 302 11.58 14.95 -7.52
N ASP A 303 10.82 15.49 -6.57
CA ASP A 303 10.84 15.06 -5.17
C ASP A 303 9.80 13.98 -4.88
N SER A 304 9.72 13.55 -3.63
CA SER A 304 8.76 12.55 -3.17
C SER A 304 7.29 13.02 -3.17
N GLN A 305 7.02 14.26 -3.56
CA GLN A 305 5.67 14.80 -3.82
C GLN A 305 5.33 14.86 -5.31
N ASP A 306 6.15 14.21 -6.16
CA ASP A 306 6.01 14.17 -7.62
C ASP A 306 6.21 15.54 -8.30
N GLU A 307 6.87 16.49 -7.61
CA GLU A 307 7.08 17.84 -8.12
C GLU A 307 8.50 18.04 -8.65
N PHE A 308 8.60 18.74 -9.78
CA PHE A 308 9.89 19.13 -10.33
C PHE A 308 10.65 20.07 -9.38
N GLN A 309 11.89 19.70 -9.09
CA GLN A 309 12.72 20.41 -8.16
C GLN A 309 13.57 21.49 -8.84
N LEU A 310 13.54 22.70 -8.25
CA LEU A 310 14.48 23.79 -8.63
C LEU A 310 15.89 23.55 -8.08
N LEU A 311 15.99 22.83 -6.94
CA LEU A 311 17.25 22.48 -6.29
C LEU A 311 17.40 20.96 -6.34
N PRO A 312 18.35 20.42 -7.12
CA PRO A 312 18.35 19.03 -7.55
C PRO A 312 18.71 18.00 -6.46
N PHE A 313 19.22 18.44 -5.31
CA PHE A 313 19.69 17.53 -4.28
C PHE A 313 18.73 17.54 -3.10
N VAL A 314 17.77 16.62 -3.12
CA VAL A 314 16.82 16.38 -2.04
C VAL A 314 17.53 15.60 -0.92
N THR A 315 17.48 16.13 0.30
CA THR A 315 18.24 15.56 1.44
C THR A 315 17.74 14.19 1.86
N TYR A 316 16.41 14.01 1.88
CA TYR A 316 15.81 12.71 2.16
C TYR A 316 16.24 11.65 1.15
N ASP A 317 16.16 11.96 -0.15
CA ASP A 317 16.53 11.03 -1.23
C ASP A 317 18.02 10.66 -1.17
N ASN A 318 18.87 11.63 -0.82
CA ASN A 318 20.30 11.36 -0.61
C ASN A 318 20.55 10.50 0.64
N ALA A 319 19.76 10.65 1.70
CA ALA A 319 19.84 9.76 2.87
C ALA A 319 19.33 8.35 2.53
N LEU A 320 18.28 8.21 1.71
CA LEU A 320 17.87 6.91 1.16
C LEU A 320 18.98 6.29 0.30
N SER A 321 19.64 7.10 -0.55
CA SER A 321 20.75 6.63 -1.39
C SER A 321 21.95 6.19 -0.55
N TRP A 322 22.24 6.89 0.55
CA TRP A 322 23.22 6.46 1.54
C TRP A 322 22.88 5.07 2.09
N ARG A 323 21.63 4.88 2.52
CA ARG A 323 21.16 3.60 3.02
C ARG A 323 21.21 2.51 1.94
N ALA A 324 20.85 2.84 0.70
CA ALA A 324 20.95 1.92 -0.43
C ALA A 324 22.39 1.46 -0.68
N PHE A 325 23.39 2.34 -0.52
CA PHE A 325 24.80 1.92 -0.62
C PHE A 325 25.24 1.00 0.53
N GLU A 326 24.75 1.22 1.77
CA GLU A 326 24.98 0.31 2.89
C GLU A 326 24.38 -1.08 2.60
N ASP A 327 23.12 -1.11 2.11
CA ASP A 327 22.46 -2.36 1.77
C ASP A 327 23.14 -3.06 0.57
N LEU A 328 23.54 -2.32 -0.48
CA LEU A 328 24.33 -2.87 -1.60
C LEU A 328 25.66 -3.48 -1.13
N ALA A 329 26.37 -2.82 -0.20
CA ALA A 329 27.61 -3.38 0.35
C ALA A 329 27.35 -4.73 1.06
N ALA A 330 26.27 -4.82 1.82
CA ALA A 330 25.88 -6.07 2.48
C ALA A 330 25.50 -7.16 1.45
N LEU A 331 24.71 -6.81 0.42
CA LEU A 331 24.28 -7.72 -0.65
C LEU A 331 25.48 -8.26 -1.46
N TYR A 332 26.43 -7.41 -1.87
CA TYR A 332 27.64 -7.83 -2.57
C TYR A 332 28.53 -8.72 -1.70
N ASN A 333 28.64 -8.47 -0.39
CA ASN A 333 29.34 -9.35 0.52
C ASN A 333 28.70 -10.76 0.57
N ARG A 334 27.38 -10.85 0.59
CA ARG A 334 26.67 -12.14 0.54
C ARG A 334 26.86 -12.86 -0.80
N LEU A 335 26.98 -12.11 -1.89
CA LEU A 335 27.30 -12.66 -3.22
C LEU A 335 28.77 -13.11 -3.35
N GLY A 336 29.62 -12.78 -2.38
CA GLY A 336 31.06 -13.08 -2.38
C GLY A 336 31.90 -12.04 -3.14
N ASP A 337 31.31 -10.92 -3.56
CA ASP A 337 32.03 -9.83 -4.24
C ASP A 337 32.47 -8.74 -3.23
N SER A 338 33.54 -9.04 -2.50
CA SER A 338 34.12 -8.09 -1.54
C SER A 338 34.67 -6.81 -2.16
N THR A 339 35.02 -6.85 -3.46
CA THR A 339 35.51 -5.67 -4.19
C THR A 339 34.39 -4.65 -4.42
N GLU A 340 33.25 -5.09 -4.94
CA GLU A 340 32.09 -4.21 -5.11
C GLU A 340 31.53 -3.78 -3.76
N ALA A 341 31.47 -4.67 -2.78
CA ALA A 341 31.06 -4.32 -1.41
C ALA A 341 31.91 -3.18 -0.84
N GLY A 342 33.25 -3.25 -0.95
CA GLY A 342 34.14 -2.17 -0.51
C GLY A 342 33.91 -0.84 -1.25
N LYS A 343 33.61 -0.87 -2.55
CA LYS A 343 33.23 0.32 -3.30
C LYS A 343 31.94 0.96 -2.80
N MET A 344 30.91 0.13 -2.50
CA MET A 344 29.63 0.62 -1.99
C MET A 344 29.76 1.24 -0.59
N THR A 345 30.56 0.61 0.30
CA THR A 345 30.88 1.20 1.61
C THR A 345 31.56 2.56 1.47
N ALA A 346 32.56 2.66 0.61
CA ALA A 346 33.25 3.93 0.37
C ALA A 346 32.31 5.02 -0.21
N ARG A 347 31.35 4.61 -1.04
CA ARG A 347 30.28 5.53 -1.54
C ARG A 347 29.35 5.99 -0.43
N ALA A 348 28.91 5.09 0.46
CA ALA A 348 28.11 5.45 1.61
C ALA A 348 28.82 6.48 2.50
N ASP A 349 30.07 6.25 2.86
CA ASP A 349 30.86 7.14 3.71
C ASP A 349 31.05 8.55 3.06
N ALA A 350 31.38 8.57 1.77
CA ALA A 350 31.53 9.82 1.02
C ALA A 350 30.20 10.59 0.93
N LEU A 351 29.11 9.90 0.64
CA LEU A 351 27.78 10.53 0.55
C LEU A 351 27.31 11.06 1.89
N LYS A 352 27.48 10.32 2.98
CA LYS A 352 27.16 10.80 4.32
C LYS A 352 27.91 12.09 4.65
N THR A 353 29.19 12.14 4.33
CA THR A 353 30.03 13.34 4.50
C THR A 353 29.50 14.51 3.66
N ALA A 354 29.14 14.26 2.39
CA ALA A 354 28.61 15.28 1.49
C ALA A 354 27.25 15.82 1.99
N ILE A 355 26.33 14.95 2.44
CA ILE A 355 25.02 15.37 3.01
C ILE A 355 25.25 16.30 4.20
N LEU A 356 26.09 15.92 5.16
CA LEU A 356 26.35 16.74 6.34
C LEU A 356 27.01 18.09 6.00
N ALA A 357 27.85 18.12 4.96
CA ALA A 357 28.52 19.34 4.53
C ALA A 357 27.67 20.28 3.66
N ARG A 358 26.72 19.74 2.87
CA ARG A 358 25.99 20.46 1.82
C ARG A 358 24.50 20.64 2.09
N SER A 359 23.89 19.81 2.93
CA SER A 359 22.45 19.89 3.23
C SER A 359 22.14 20.52 4.59
N VAL A 360 23.16 21.00 5.32
CA VAL A 360 22.99 21.65 6.62
C VAL A 360 23.30 23.13 6.50
N SER A 361 22.38 23.98 6.98
CA SER A 361 22.53 25.45 6.89
C SER A 361 21.90 26.18 8.07
N SER A 362 22.45 27.34 8.40
CA SER A 362 21.90 28.27 9.39
C SER A 362 20.93 29.29 8.78
N GLY A 363 20.57 29.16 7.49
CA GLY A 363 19.76 30.14 6.76
C GLY A 363 18.27 30.17 7.15
N ALA A 364 17.76 29.17 7.89
CA ALA A 364 16.36 29.16 8.32
C ALA A 364 16.11 30.14 9.46
N THR A 365 15.28 31.16 9.20
CA THR A 365 14.93 32.17 10.21
C THR A 365 14.19 31.50 11.37
N GLY A 366 14.67 31.73 12.60
CA GLY A 366 14.06 31.21 13.82
C GLY A 366 14.47 29.78 14.20
N ALA A 367 15.36 29.13 13.44
CA ALA A 367 15.85 27.78 13.76
C ALA A 367 16.82 27.75 14.96
N GLY A 368 17.44 28.89 15.31
CA GLY A 368 18.38 28.96 16.43
C GLY A 368 19.74 28.30 16.20
N GLY A 369 20.06 27.98 14.94
CA GLY A 369 21.32 27.38 14.52
C GLY A 369 21.18 26.51 13.26
N PRO A 370 22.22 25.76 12.87
CA PRO A 370 22.18 24.92 11.68
C PRO A 370 21.13 23.82 11.78
N ILE A 371 20.32 23.65 10.71
CA ILE A 371 19.31 22.59 10.52
C ILE A 371 19.51 21.95 9.15
N PHE A 372 18.93 20.77 8.95
CA PHE A 372 18.83 20.17 7.63
C PHE A 372 17.88 20.96 6.73
N ALA A 373 18.32 21.27 5.53
CA ALA A 373 17.46 21.72 4.44
C ALA A 373 16.79 20.49 3.80
N SER A 374 15.60 20.63 3.28
CA SER A 374 14.94 19.56 2.51
C SER A 374 15.56 19.37 1.13
N ALA A 375 16.00 20.47 0.49
CA ALA A 375 16.69 20.44 -0.79
C ALA A 375 17.77 21.53 -0.88
N THR A 376 18.78 21.29 -1.72
CA THR A 376 19.89 22.22 -1.98
C THR A 376 20.44 22.08 -3.40
N ASP A 377 21.15 23.09 -3.89
CA ASP A 377 22.05 23.01 -5.06
C ASP A 377 23.54 23.14 -4.63
N GLY A 378 23.81 23.00 -3.34
CA GLY A 378 25.11 23.20 -2.73
C GLY A 378 25.38 24.65 -2.27
N LYS A 379 24.51 25.60 -2.63
CA LYS A 379 24.62 27.05 -2.30
C LYS A 379 23.32 27.61 -1.74
N ARG A 380 22.19 27.25 -2.32
CA ARG A 380 20.84 27.64 -1.91
C ARG A 380 20.19 26.50 -1.13
N PHE A 381 19.21 26.81 -0.29
CA PHE A 381 18.58 25.87 0.61
C PHE A 381 17.07 26.09 0.66
N VAL A 382 16.32 24.98 0.71
CA VAL A 382 14.88 24.94 0.99
C VAL A 382 14.67 24.29 2.34
N PHE A 383 13.80 24.87 3.17
CA PHE A 383 13.54 24.39 4.54
C PHE A 383 12.07 23.98 4.75
N THR A 384 11.39 23.54 3.71
CA THR A 384 10.05 22.99 3.78
C THR A 384 10.10 21.47 3.86
N GLU A 385 9.28 20.85 4.71
CA GLU A 385 9.06 19.40 4.62
C GLU A 385 8.45 19.02 3.27
N ILE A 386 8.73 17.82 2.83
CA ILE A 386 8.24 17.25 1.56
C ILE A 386 7.70 15.82 1.78
N PRO A 387 6.74 15.62 2.74
CA PRO A 387 6.18 14.30 2.93
C PRO A 387 5.53 13.81 1.61
N PRO A 388 5.74 12.54 1.22
CA PRO A 388 6.28 11.42 2.03
C PRO A 388 7.79 11.39 2.26
N GLY A 389 8.58 12.22 1.59
CA GLY A 389 10.04 12.32 1.75
C GLY A 389 10.44 13.22 2.93
N SER A 390 10.27 12.76 4.14
CA SER A 390 10.44 13.56 5.35
C SER A 390 11.84 13.47 5.95
N LEU A 391 12.37 14.62 6.41
CA LEU A 391 13.59 14.68 7.23
C LEU A 391 13.42 13.94 8.57
N MET A 392 12.19 13.73 9.03
CA MET A 392 11.89 12.96 10.24
C MET A 392 12.25 11.48 10.10
N LYS A 393 12.46 10.99 8.89
CA LYS A 393 12.88 9.61 8.58
C LYS A 393 14.37 9.34 8.84
N LEU A 394 15.21 10.37 8.92
CA LEU A 394 16.67 10.22 9.02
C LEU A 394 17.14 9.28 10.16
N PRO A 395 16.58 9.34 11.39
CA PRO A 395 16.93 8.38 12.44
C PRO A 395 16.49 6.95 12.14
N ALA A 396 15.30 6.76 11.59
CA ALA A 396 14.80 5.42 11.26
C ALA A 396 15.62 4.74 10.14
N LEU A 397 16.20 5.52 9.21
CA LEU A 397 17.17 5.02 8.23
C LEU A 397 18.52 4.62 8.85
N GLY A 398 18.78 4.99 10.11
CA GLY A 398 20.08 4.81 10.75
C GLY A 398 21.14 5.84 10.32
N PHE A 399 20.71 6.89 9.62
CA PHE A 399 21.62 7.94 9.14
C PHE A 399 22.29 8.69 10.28
N LEU A 400 21.53 9.03 11.33
CA LEU A 400 21.99 9.66 12.56
C LEU A 400 21.01 9.34 13.71
N PRO A 401 21.42 9.48 14.99
CA PRO A 401 20.50 9.30 16.11
C PRO A 401 19.57 10.51 16.29
N GLU A 402 18.41 10.32 16.94
CA GLU A 402 17.48 11.41 17.31
C GLU A 402 18.15 12.48 18.18
N SER A 403 19.18 12.11 18.94
CA SER A 403 19.97 13.02 19.80
C SER A 403 20.97 13.89 19.03
N ASP A 404 21.13 13.69 17.71
CA ASP A 404 22.02 14.54 16.92
C ASP A 404 21.58 16.01 17.03
N PRO A 405 22.51 16.95 17.32
CA PRO A 405 22.13 18.34 17.55
C PRO A 405 21.53 19.05 16.35
N VAL A 406 21.90 18.67 15.11
CA VAL A 406 21.33 19.24 13.89
C VAL A 406 19.92 18.70 13.69
N PHE A 407 19.73 17.39 13.83
CA PHE A 407 18.42 16.77 13.75
C PHE A 407 17.46 17.31 14.82
N ALA A 408 17.88 17.38 16.08
CA ALA A 408 17.06 17.90 17.17
C ALA A 408 16.60 19.36 16.92
N ARG A 409 17.46 20.20 16.33
CA ARG A 409 17.08 21.57 15.93
C ARG A 409 16.13 21.56 14.74
N THR A 410 16.35 20.69 13.75
CA THR A 410 15.46 20.50 12.59
C THR A 410 14.06 20.09 13.05
N TYR A 411 13.97 19.09 13.93
CA TYR A 411 12.71 18.66 14.54
C TYR A 411 12.01 19.85 15.25
N LYS A 412 12.75 20.55 16.14
CA LYS A 412 12.20 21.69 16.87
C LYS A 412 11.71 22.81 15.95
N PHE A 413 12.45 23.11 14.89
CA PHE A 413 12.07 24.14 13.91
C PHE A 413 10.78 23.76 13.19
N LEU A 414 10.69 22.54 12.65
CA LEU A 414 9.52 22.06 11.92
C LEU A 414 8.25 21.97 12.79
N HIS A 415 8.40 21.86 14.12
CA HIS A 415 7.29 21.87 15.09
C HIS A 415 7.08 23.22 15.76
N SER A 416 7.66 24.29 15.24
CA SER A 416 7.55 25.64 15.81
C SER A 416 6.67 26.56 14.96
N ALA A 417 6.23 27.67 15.56
CA ALA A 417 5.51 28.73 14.85
C ALA A 417 6.32 29.41 13.73
N ASN A 418 7.65 29.18 13.67
CA ASN A 418 8.49 29.68 12.59
C ASN A 418 8.38 28.86 11.29
N TYR A 419 7.79 27.68 11.37
CA TYR A 419 7.50 26.83 10.21
C TYR A 419 6.01 26.94 9.84
N PRO A 420 5.67 27.46 8.64
CA PRO A 420 4.27 27.79 8.29
C PRO A 420 3.32 26.59 8.29
N TYR A 421 3.84 25.40 8.10
CA TYR A 421 3.07 24.15 7.99
C TYR A 421 3.28 23.23 9.20
N ALA A 422 3.67 23.78 10.34
CA ALA A 422 3.95 23.01 11.57
C ALA A 422 2.70 22.37 12.16
N TYR A 423 1.57 23.08 12.10
CA TYR A 423 0.29 22.68 12.75
C TYR A 423 0.43 22.28 14.23
N ALA A 424 1.47 22.78 14.91
CA ALA A 424 1.80 22.40 16.28
C ALA A 424 0.73 22.82 17.32
N ASP A 425 -0.08 23.82 16.99
CA ASP A 425 -1.23 24.30 17.77
C ASP A 425 -2.52 23.53 17.49
N LYS A 426 -2.53 22.60 16.52
CA LYS A 426 -3.71 21.86 16.10
C LYS A 426 -3.83 20.51 16.80
N PRO A 427 -5.07 20.07 17.13
CA PRO A 427 -5.28 18.80 17.84
C PRO A 427 -4.73 17.56 17.12
N TYR A 428 -4.77 17.59 15.78
CA TYR A 428 -4.31 16.50 14.88
C TYR A 428 -3.10 16.95 14.06
N GLY A 429 -2.34 17.95 14.52
CA GLY A 429 -1.26 18.57 13.77
C GLY A 429 0.05 17.80 13.85
N LEU A 430 0.68 17.59 12.71
CA LEU A 430 2.08 17.25 12.48
C LEU A 430 2.58 18.03 11.27
N PRO A 431 3.89 18.24 11.13
CA PRO A 431 4.43 19.01 10.01
C PRO A 431 3.98 18.48 8.65
N GLY A 432 3.42 19.35 7.86
CA GLY A 432 3.06 19.13 6.46
C GLY A 432 3.95 19.94 5.52
N SER A 433 3.46 20.22 4.31
CA SER A 433 4.17 21.00 3.30
C SER A 433 3.25 22.02 2.62
N TYR A 434 3.81 22.82 1.72
CA TYR A 434 3.02 23.70 0.85
C TYR A 434 2.00 22.91 0.02
N ARG A 435 2.41 21.76 -0.53
CA ARG A 435 1.57 20.95 -1.41
C ARG A 435 0.58 20.07 -0.63
N LEU A 436 1.00 19.57 0.50
CA LEU A 436 0.17 18.76 1.40
C LEU A 436 -0.02 19.54 2.72
N PRO A 437 -0.93 20.56 2.72
CA PRO A 437 -1.11 21.46 3.84
C PRO A 437 -2.01 20.86 4.93
N PHE A 438 -1.77 19.59 5.29
CA PHE A 438 -2.49 18.81 6.29
C PHE A 438 -1.55 17.76 6.92
N THR A 439 -2.00 17.06 7.93
CA THR A 439 -1.25 15.96 8.55
C THR A 439 -1.34 14.72 7.67
N THR A 440 -0.23 14.34 7.06
CA THR A 440 -0.17 13.17 6.18
C THR A 440 0.02 11.87 6.94
N SER A 441 -0.39 10.74 6.35
CA SER A 441 -0.20 9.41 6.92
C SER A 441 1.28 9.05 7.07
N TRP A 442 2.13 9.54 6.17
CA TRP A 442 3.58 9.36 6.27
C TRP A 442 4.15 10.14 7.45
N SER A 443 3.74 11.40 7.66
CA SER A 443 4.15 12.15 8.84
C SER A 443 3.75 11.44 10.14
N ILE A 444 2.55 10.85 10.20
CA ILE A 444 2.10 10.05 11.35
C ILE A 444 3.02 8.85 11.56
N ALA A 445 3.29 8.07 10.51
CA ALA A 445 4.14 6.88 10.58
C ALA A 445 5.58 7.23 11.01
N ASP A 446 6.17 8.27 10.42
CA ASP A 446 7.53 8.70 10.76
C ASP A 446 7.64 9.15 12.22
N HIS A 447 6.66 9.93 12.70
CA HIS A 447 6.64 10.38 14.10
C HIS A 447 6.39 9.25 15.10
N MET A 448 5.76 8.14 14.70
CA MET A 448 5.68 6.94 15.55
C MET A 448 7.05 6.33 15.85
N THR A 449 8.00 6.46 14.93
CA THR A 449 9.37 5.95 15.11
C THR A 449 10.22 6.85 16.00
N LEU A 450 9.84 8.12 16.17
CA LEU A 450 10.56 9.11 16.98
C LEU A 450 10.04 9.12 18.42
N SER A 451 10.94 9.22 19.40
CA SER A 451 10.57 9.32 20.82
C SER A 451 9.75 10.58 21.11
N ALA A 452 10.11 11.72 20.53
CA ALA A 452 9.47 13.01 20.73
C ALA A 452 8.09 13.13 20.04
N GLY A 453 7.87 12.43 18.93
CA GLY A 453 6.64 12.53 18.10
C GLY A 453 5.58 11.48 18.39
N ARG A 454 5.97 10.38 19.03
CA ARG A 454 5.18 9.16 19.18
C ARG A 454 3.82 9.35 19.82
N GLU A 455 3.76 10.10 20.90
CA GLU A 455 2.50 10.31 21.63
C GLU A 455 1.48 11.04 20.76
N GLN A 456 1.88 12.10 20.07
CA GLN A 456 1.01 12.85 19.17
C GLN A 456 0.57 11.99 17.97
N ALA A 457 1.48 11.24 17.37
CA ALA A 457 1.16 10.32 16.26
C ALA A 457 0.13 9.26 16.66
N LEU A 458 0.31 8.62 17.82
CA LEU A 458 -0.65 7.65 18.37
C LEU A 458 -2.01 8.26 18.68
N LYS A 459 -2.04 9.50 19.21
CA LYS A 459 -3.27 10.24 19.43
C LYS A 459 -4.01 10.48 18.13
N ILE A 460 -3.32 10.93 17.09
CA ILE A 460 -3.90 11.18 15.78
C ILE A 460 -4.45 9.86 15.22
N LEU A 461 -3.69 8.78 15.23
CA LEU A 461 -4.15 7.47 14.77
C LEU A 461 -5.43 7.02 15.47
N LYS A 462 -5.52 7.20 16.78
CA LYS A 462 -6.64 6.73 17.59
C LYS A 462 -7.91 7.54 17.38
N PHE A 463 -7.79 8.85 17.22
CA PHE A 463 -8.94 9.76 17.26
C PHE A 463 -9.35 10.33 15.90
N SER A 464 -8.56 10.13 14.86
CA SER A 464 -8.94 10.53 13.49
C SER A 464 -10.09 9.68 12.94
N ARG A 465 -10.85 10.29 12.03
CA ARG A 465 -12.01 9.66 11.38
C ARG A 465 -11.57 8.99 10.08
N TRP A 466 -10.94 7.83 10.22
CA TRP A 466 -10.51 7.03 9.08
C TRP A 466 -11.69 6.46 8.30
N ASP A 467 -11.48 6.09 7.04
CA ASP A 467 -12.49 5.48 6.16
C ASP A 467 -12.80 4.03 6.57
N GLY A 468 -13.69 3.86 7.55
CA GLY A 468 -13.98 2.55 8.11
C GLY A 468 -12.75 1.89 8.80
N GLY A 469 -11.80 2.67 9.27
CA GLY A 469 -10.52 2.20 9.83
C GLY A 469 -9.46 1.89 8.78
N ILE A 470 -9.68 2.24 7.51
CA ILE A 470 -8.66 2.22 6.46
C ILE A 470 -7.97 3.58 6.44
N ILE A 471 -6.64 3.55 6.44
CA ILE A 471 -5.80 4.74 6.36
C ILE A 471 -6.03 5.46 5.02
N THR A 472 -6.05 6.77 5.09
CA THR A 472 -6.17 7.70 3.96
C THR A 472 -4.84 8.41 3.73
N GLU A 473 -4.70 9.22 2.71
CA GLU A 473 -3.48 10.00 2.45
C GLU A 473 -3.12 10.92 3.61
N GLY A 474 -4.13 11.43 4.29
CA GLY A 474 -3.95 12.25 5.49
C GLY A 474 -5.26 12.61 6.17
N VAL A 475 -5.14 13.48 7.15
CA VAL A 475 -6.27 14.00 7.94
C VAL A 475 -6.14 15.52 8.11
N ASP A 476 -7.26 16.18 8.17
CA ASP A 476 -7.34 17.60 8.51
C ASP A 476 -6.78 17.84 9.91
N SER A 477 -5.82 18.73 10.01
CA SER A 477 -5.06 18.96 11.25
C SER A 477 -5.91 19.55 12.40
N GLU A 478 -7.04 20.21 12.10
CA GLU A 478 -7.97 20.79 13.09
C GLU A 478 -9.00 19.77 13.58
N THR A 479 -9.63 19.04 12.65
CA THR A 479 -10.82 18.23 12.92
C THR A 479 -10.54 16.73 13.00
N GLY A 480 -9.39 16.25 12.50
CA GLY A 480 -9.08 14.85 12.34
C GLY A 480 -9.95 14.13 11.30
N SER A 481 -10.65 14.88 10.46
CA SER A 481 -11.44 14.32 9.36
C SER A 481 -10.51 13.82 8.25
N MET A 482 -10.83 12.67 7.68
CA MET A 482 -10.05 12.10 6.58
C MET A 482 -10.04 13.01 5.35
N ASP A 483 -8.95 12.98 4.59
CA ASP A 483 -8.93 13.48 3.23
C ASP A 483 -9.84 12.63 2.34
N LEU A 484 -10.84 13.27 1.73
CA LEU A 484 -11.82 12.58 0.87
C LEU A 484 -11.25 12.20 -0.50
N GLN A 485 -10.23 12.88 -0.98
CA GLN A 485 -9.58 12.58 -2.24
C GLN A 485 -8.65 11.38 -2.11
N GLY A 486 -7.80 11.37 -1.09
CA GLY A 486 -6.83 10.31 -0.83
C GLY A 486 -7.35 9.15 0.03
N ARG A 487 -8.68 8.90 0.08
CA ARG A 487 -9.24 7.80 0.87
C ARG A 487 -8.99 6.44 0.23
N ALA A 488 -8.92 5.40 1.07
CA ALA A 488 -8.65 4.02 0.65
C ALA A 488 -7.32 3.86 -0.09
N PHE A 489 -6.27 4.48 0.42
CA PHE A 489 -4.92 4.47 -0.15
C PHE A 489 -4.15 3.24 0.36
N ALA A 490 -4.03 2.21 -0.48
CA ALA A 490 -3.58 0.91 -0.04
C ALA A 490 -2.09 0.87 0.35
N THR A 491 -1.22 1.56 -0.39
CA THR A 491 0.21 1.57 -0.07
C THR A 491 0.51 2.39 1.19
N ALA A 492 -0.16 3.52 1.41
CA ALA A 492 -0.05 4.29 2.66
C ALA A 492 -0.60 3.51 3.86
N ALA A 493 -1.65 2.69 3.66
CA ALA A 493 -2.16 1.80 4.70
C ALA A 493 -1.09 0.80 5.17
N GLY A 494 -0.34 0.23 4.22
CA GLY A 494 0.80 -0.65 4.52
C GLY A 494 1.89 0.06 5.31
N TYR A 495 2.25 1.28 4.90
CA TYR A 495 3.27 2.07 5.57
C TYR A 495 2.96 2.34 7.05
N VAL A 496 1.72 2.76 7.33
CA VAL A 496 1.28 3.00 8.72
C VAL A 496 1.18 1.70 9.52
N ALA A 497 0.67 0.61 8.93
CA ALA A 497 0.59 -0.68 9.60
C ALA A 497 1.98 -1.23 9.97
N HIS A 498 2.94 -1.14 9.07
CA HIS A 498 4.34 -1.47 9.32
C HIS A 498 4.93 -0.62 10.45
N ALA A 499 4.73 0.70 10.43
CA ALA A 499 5.23 1.59 11.49
C ALA A 499 4.64 1.26 12.87
N ILE A 500 3.35 0.90 12.94
CA ILE A 500 2.72 0.41 14.17
C ILE A 500 3.41 -0.88 14.63
N CYS A 501 3.64 -1.82 13.73
CA CYS A 501 4.26 -3.10 14.06
C CYS A 501 5.71 -2.91 14.53
N GLN A 502 6.51 -2.13 13.82
CA GLN A 502 7.88 -1.82 14.23
C GLN A 502 7.96 -1.20 15.63
N MET A 503 7.01 -0.33 15.96
CA MET A 503 6.97 0.33 17.27
C MET A 503 6.56 -0.63 18.40
N ALA A 504 5.63 -1.57 18.15
CA ALA A 504 4.91 -2.21 19.24
C ALA A 504 4.60 -3.71 19.08
N CYS A 505 4.87 -4.35 17.93
CA CYS A 505 4.59 -5.79 17.79
C CYS A 505 5.42 -6.61 18.77
N THR A 506 4.75 -7.54 19.45
CA THR A 506 5.34 -8.44 20.45
C THR A 506 5.73 -9.81 19.88
N ASP A 507 5.20 -10.15 18.72
CA ASP A 507 5.34 -11.43 18.01
C ASP A 507 6.05 -11.28 16.65
N GLN A 508 7.07 -10.41 16.59
CA GLN A 508 7.89 -10.34 15.38
C GLN A 508 8.54 -11.71 15.13
N PRO A 509 8.38 -12.31 13.94
CA PRO A 509 9.16 -13.48 13.58
C PRO A 509 10.63 -13.11 13.57
N ARG A 510 11.39 -13.75 14.44
CA ARG A 510 12.85 -13.62 14.52
C ARG A 510 13.50 -14.18 13.29
#